data_f26afc6095fab4fd2b9625e058fa0c88
#
_entry.id   f26afc6095fab4fd2b9625e058fa0c88
#
_cell.length_a   1.000
_cell.length_b   1.000
_cell.length_c   1.000
_cell.angle_alpha   90.00
_cell.angle_beta   90.00
_cell.angle_gamma   90.00
#
_symmetry.space_group_name_H-M   'P 1'
#
loop_
_entity.id
_entity.type
_entity.pdbx_description
1 polymer ?
#
loop_
_entity_poly.entity_id
_entity_poly.type
_entity_poly.pdbx_seq_one_letter_code
_entity_poly.pdbx_strand_id
1 'polypeptide(L)'
;MADIYTMGVDIGSTASKTVVLKNGKEIVSQAVINVGAGTSGPKRVIDSVLREAKLSIEDLDYVVSTGYGRNSFEFANKQISELSCHAKGVYFHNNKARTVIDIGGQDIKVLKLADSGRLLNFIMNDKCAAGTGRFLDVMSRVIEIPVDELGKKH
;
A
#
# COMPACT_ATOMS: atom_id res chain seq x y z
N MET A 1 5.76 2.23 -30.11
CA MET A 1 6.49 2.67 -28.89
C MET A 1 6.69 1.42 -28.04
N ALA A 2 7.84 1.30 -27.38
CA ALA A 2 8.05 0.21 -26.42
C ALA A 2 7.08 0.37 -25.23
N ASP A 3 6.65 -0.74 -24.65
CA ASP A 3 5.83 -0.73 -23.43
C ASP A 3 6.69 -0.21 -22.26
N ILE A 4 6.10 0.58 -21.38
CA ILE A 4 6.72 1.13 -20.18
C ILE A 4 6.21 0.36 -18.98
N TYR A 5 7.11 -0.25 -18.21
CA TYR A 5 6.78 -0.97 -16.98
C TYR A 5 7.23 -0.19 -15.73
N THR A 6 6.33 0.03 -14.80
CA THR A 6 6.63 0.72 -13.56
C THR A 6 6.16 -0.09 -12.36
N MET A 7 6.88 -0.01 -11.24
CA MET A 7 6.54 -0.72 -10.01
C MET A 7 6.37 0.23 -8.84
N GLY A 8 5.31 0.02 -8.07
CA GLY A 8 5.09 0.63 -6.77
C GLY A 8 5.26 -0.39 -5.65
N VAL A 9 6.05 -0.05 -4.63
CA VAL A 9 6.29 -0.91 -3.46
C VAL A 9 5.91 -0.15 -2.19
N ASP A 10 4.91 -0.63 -1.47
CA ASP A 10 4.55 -0.14 -0.13
C ASP A 10 5.13 -1.06 0.94
N ILE A 11 6.13 -0.56 1.65
CA ILE A 11 6.78 -1.25 2.77
C ILE A 11 6.17 -0.73 4.07
N GLY A 12 4.99 -1.25 4.40
CA GLY A 12 4.27 -0.88 5.62
C GLY A 12 4.83 -1.55 6.88
N SER A 13 4.35 -1.14 8.05
CA SER A 13 4.74 -1.71 9.35
C SER A 13 4.26 -3.16 9.53
N THR A 14 3.10 -3.50 9.00
CA THR A 14 2.45 -4.81 9.18
C THR A 14 2.38 -5.66 7.92
N ALA A 15 2.45 -5.04 6.75
CA ALA A 15 2.34 -5.72 5.46
C ALA A 15 3.19 -5.03 4.40
N SER A 16 3.67 -5.81 3.42
CA SER A 16 4.33 -5.33 2.21
C SER A 16 3.43 -5.59 1.00
N LYS A 17 3.28 -4.58 0.13
CA LYS A 17 2.44 -4.65 -1.06
C LYS A 17 3.21 -4.14 -2.25
N THR A 18 2.93 -4.71 -3.41
CA THR A 18 3.59 -4.31 -4.66
C THR A 18 2.61 -4.42 -5.82
N VAL A 19 2.72 -3.49 -6.75
CA VAL A 19 1.98 -3.47 -8.01
C VAL A 19 2.91 -3.15 -9.16
N VAL A 20 2.76 -3.86 -10.27
CA VAL A 20 3.42 -3.55 -11.55
C VAL A 20 2.38 -3.03 -12.51
N LEU A 21 2.64 -1.86 -13.09
CA LEU A 21 1.80 -1.23 -14.10
C LEU A 21 2.50 -1.22 -15.45
N LYS A 22 1.72 -1.47 -16.50
CA LYS A 22 2.11 -1.26 -17.88
C LYS A 22 1.49 0.05 -18.39
N ASN A 23 2.33 0.89 -18.97
CA ASN A 23 1.94 2.19 -19.56
C ASN A 23 1.17 3.10 -18.58
N GLY A 24 1.42 2.94 -17.26
CA GLY A 24 0.84 3.74 -16.19
C GLY A 24 -0.66 3.50 -15.94
N LYS A 25 -1.26 2.46 -16.52
CA LYS A 25 -2.72 2.21 -16.44
C LYS A 25 -3.09 0.76 -16.18
N GLU A 26 -2.49 -0.18 -16.89
CA GLU A 26 -2.81 -1.60 -16.81
C GLU A 26 -2.06 -2.24 -15.64
N ILE A 27 -2.78 -2.88 -14.72
CA ILE A 27 -2.19 -3.69 -13.66
C ILE A 27 -1.76 -5.03 -14.26
N VAL A 28 -0.46 -5.26 -14.34
CA VAL A 28 0.12 -6.51 -14.87
C VAL A 28 0.15 -7.58 -13.77
N SER A 29 0.57 -7.19 -12.57
CA SER A 29 0.62 -8.06 -11.40
C SER A 29 0.56 -7.24 -10.11
N GLN A 30 0.07 -7.86 -9.05
CA GLN A 30 0.02 -7.26 -7.72
C GLN A 30 0.04 -8.33 -6.63
N ALA A 31 0.63 -8.02 -5.49
CA ALA A 31 0.63 -8.92 -4.35
C ALA A 31 0.67 -8.16 -3.02
N VAL A 32 0.17 -8.84 -1.99
CA VAL A 32 0.21 -8.41 -0.59
C VAL A 32 0.76 -9.57 0.25
N ILE A 33 1.71 -9.26 1.12
CA ILE A 33 2.23 -10.22 2.11
C ILE A 33 2.11 -9.57 3.49
N ASN A 34 1.47 -10.26 4.43
CA ASN A 34 1.24 -9.77 5.81
C ASN A 34 2.51 -9.88 6.67
N VAL A 35 3.60 -9.31 6.15
CA VAL A 35 4.90 -9.20 6.80
C VAL A 35 5.50 -7.85 6.40
N GLY A 36 5.81 -7.01 7.36
CA GLY A 36 6.15 -5.61 7.14
C GLY A 36 7.65 -5.30 7.07
N ALA A 37 7.97 -4.04 7.30
CA ALA A 37 9.32 -3.50 7.27
C ALA A 37 10.28 -4.22 8.23
N GLY A 38 11.57 -4.25 7.90
CA GLY A 38 12.62 -4.92 8.71
C GLY A 38 12.63 -6.45 8.61
N THR A 39 11.86 -7.03 7.70
CA THR A 39 11.74 -8.47 7.49
C THR A 39 12.00 -8.87 6.04
N SER A 40 11.81 -10.16 5.69
CA SER A 40 11.86 -10.65 4.31
C SER A 40 10.61 -10.28 3.47
N GLY A 41 9.60 -9.65 4.08
CA GLY A 41 8.32 -9.31 3.43
C GLY A 41 8.48 -8.53 2.13
N PRO A 42 9.20 -7.40 2.13
CA PRO A 42 9.40 -6.59 0.92
C PRO A 42 10.02 -7.38 -0.23
N LYS A 43 11.08 -8.15 0.03
CA LYS A 43 11.72 -8.99 -0.99
C LYS A 43 10.75 -10.03 -1.56
N ARG A 44 10.05 -10.75 -0.69
CA ARG A 44 9.12 -11.81 -1.10
C ARG A 44 7.96 -11.29 -1.97
N VAL A 45 7.40 -10.12 -1.63
CA VAL A 45 6.29 -9.54 -2.42
C VAL A 45 6.77 -9.07 -3.80
N ILE A 46 7.98 -8.52 -3.89
CA ILE A 46 8.59 -8.10 -5.16
C ILE A 46 8.89 -9.32 -6.04
N ASP A 47 9.56 -10.33 -5.50
CA ASP A 47 9.87 -11.58 -6.23
C ASP A 47 8.59 -12.25 -6.75
N SER A 48 7.49 -12.17 -5.97
CA SER A 48 6.20 -12.73 -6.38
C SER A 48 5.62 -12.03 -7.60
N VAL A 49 5.54 -10.69 -7.58
CA VAL A 49 4.92 -9.93 -8.68
C VAL A 49 5.78 -9.95 -9.94
N LEU A 50 7.11 -9.90 -9.82
CA LEU A 50 8.01 -9.98 -10.97
C LEU A 50 7.90 -11.35 -11.65
N ARG A 51 7.83 -12.42 -10.88
CA ARG A 51 7.63 -13.78 -11.42
C ARG A 51 6.28 -13.92 -12.14
N GLU A 52 5.20 -13.39 -11.55
CA GLU A 52 3.86 -13.42 -12.15
C GLU A 52 3.83 -12.59 -13.44
N ALA A 53 4.44 -11.42 -13.44
CA ALA A 53 4.56 -10.55 -14.62
C ALA A 53 5.52 -11.10 -15.68
N LYS A 54 6.35 -12.11 -15.35
CA LYS A 54 7.46 -12.62 -16.18
C LYS A 54 8.47 -11.51 -16.53
N LEU A 55 8.75 -10.64 -15.57
CA LEU A 55 9.70 -9.53 -15.66
C LEU A 55 10.83 -9.74 -14.65
N SER A 56 11.96 -9.11 -14.93
CA SER A 56 13.06 -8.88 -13.99
C SER A 56 13.02 -7.44 -13.46
N ILE A 57 13.85 -7.10 -12.49
CA ILE A 57 13.95 -5.73 -11.96
C ILE A 57 14.51 -4.77 -13.02
N GLU A 58 15.35 -5.27 -13.92
CA GLU A 58 15.99 -4.54 -15.01
C GLU A 58 15.02 -4.19 -16.15
N ASP A 59 13.88 -4.91 -16.24
CA ASP A 59 12.83 -4.62 -17.22
C ASP A 59 11.91 -3.46 -16.79
N LEU A 60 12.11 -2.94 -15.57
CA LEU A 60 11.31 -1.86 -15.03
C LEU A 60 11.91 -0.50 -15.36
N ASP A 61 11.16 0.35 -16.02
CA ASP A 61 11.58 1.72 -16.36
C ASP A 61 11.63 2.63 -15.13
N TYR A 62 10.77 2.41 -14.14
CA TYR A 62 10.71 3.24 -12.94
C TYR A 62 10.12 2.51 -11.74
N VAL A 63 10.73 2.71 -10.57
CA VAL A 63 10.30 2.10 -9.31
C VAL A 63 10.10 3.17 -8.24
N VAL A 64 8.95 3.13 -7.57
CA VAL A 64 8.61 4.01 -6.45
C VAL A 64 8.43 3.18 -5.19
N SER A 65 9.07 3.58 -4.10
CA SER A 65 8.82 3.02 -2.77
C SER A 65 8.03 3.99 -1.89
N THR A 66 7.18 3.42 -1.03
CA THR A 66 6.37 4.14 -0.05
C THR A 66 6.23 3.34 1.25
N GLY A 67 5.49 3.86 2.22
CA GLY A 67 5.31 3.27 3.53
C GLY A 67 6.43 3.64 4.51
N TYR A 68 6.36 3.12 5.73
CA TYR A 68 7.34 3.38 6.78
C TYR A 68 8.74 2.89 6.42
N GLY A 69 8.85 1.77 5.69
CA GLY A 69 10.13 1.18 5.26
C GLY A 69 10.65 1.69 3.91
N ARG A 70 10.03 2.71 3.30
CA ARG A 70 10.39 3.17 1.94
C ARG A 70 11.87 3.47 1.72
N ASN A 71 12.58 3.93 2.75
CA ASN A 71 13.99 4.29 2.67
C ASN A 71 14.92 3.07 2.69
N SER A 72 14.44 1.88 3.05
CA SER A 72 15.23 0.65 3.08
C SER A 72 15.26 -0.10 1.75
N PHE A 73 14.56 0.40 0.73
CA PHE A 73 14.51 -0.24 -0.58
C PHE A 73 15.43 0.47 -1.58
N GLU A 74 16.60 -0.11 -1.82
CA GLU A 74 17.70 0.50 -2.60
C GLU A 74 17.40 0.62 -4.11
N PHE A 75 16.52 -0.22 -4.66
CA PHE A 75 16.17 -0.20 -6.08
C PHE A 75 15.12 0.84 -6.45
N ALA A 76 14.62 1.62 -5.49
CA ALA A 76 13.64 2.66 -5.78
C ALA A 76 14.31 3.89 -6.42
N ASN A 77 13.82 4.28 -7.60
CA ASN A 77 14.20 5.54 -8.23
C ASN A 77 13.69 6.74 -7.43
N LYS A 78 12.58 6.57 -6.69
CA LYS A 78 12.01 7.62 -5.86
C LYS A 78 11.26 7.07 -4.64
N GLN A 79 11.44 7.74 -3.50
CA GLN A 79 10.66 7.53 -2.29
C GLN A 79 9.54 8.59 -2.21
N ILE A 80 8.29 8.16 -2.03
CA ILE A 80 7.12 9.06 -1.93
C ILE A 80 6.36 8.72 -0.65
N SER A 81 5.78 9.73 0.00
CA SER A 81 4.96 9.51 1.19
C SER A 81 3.73 8.68 0.86
N GLU A 82 3.34 7.79 1.75
CA GLU A 82 2.14 6.96 1.61
C GLU A 82 0.87 7.78 1.43
N LEU A 83 0.76 8.95 2.07
CA LEU A 83 -0.36 9.86 1.92
C LEU A 83 -0.58 10.29 0.47
N SER A 84 0.51 10.63 -0.22
CA SER A 84 0.47 11.02 -1.63
C SER A 84 0.15 9.84 -2.55
N CYS A 85 0.68 8.65 -2.22
CA CYS A 85 0.41 7.43 -2.97
C CYS A 85 -1.06 7.00 -2.82
N HIS A 86 -1.60 7.01 -1.58
CA HIS A 86 -3.02 6.71 -1.32
C HIS A 86 -3.95 7.70 -2.03
N ALA A 87 -3.65 9.00 -1.96
CA ALA A 87 -4.41 10.02 -2.67
C ALA A 87 -4.48 9.73 -4.19
N LYS A 88 -3.34 9.43 -4.81
CA LYS A 88 -3.25 9.11 -6.23
C LYS A 88 -3.93 7.79 -6.58
N GLY A 89 -3.72 6.75 -5.78
CA GLY A 89 -4.33 5.43 -6.00
C GLY A 89 -5.86 5.47 -5.92
N VAL A 90 -6.42 6.14 -4.90
CA VAL A 90 -7.87 6.31 -4.81
C VAL A 90 -8.42 7.12 -5.96
N TYR A 91 -7.76 8.21 -6.35
CA TYR A 91 -8.18 9.02 -7.49
C TYR A 91 -8.11 8.27 -8.82
N PHE A 92 -7.16 7.37 -8.99
CA PHE A 92 -7.05 6.50 -10.16
C PHE A 92 -8.28 5.59 -10.31
N HIS A 93 -8.78 5.02 -9.21
CA HIS A 93 -9.96 4.16 -9.20
C HIS A 93 -11.27 4.94 -9.17
N ASN A 94 -11.30 6.09 -8.50
CA ASN A 94 -12.49 6.95 -8.38
C ASN A 94 -12.09 8.42 -8.41
N ASN A 95 -12.13 9.02 -9.59
CA ASN A 95 -11.78 10.43 -9.81
C ASN A 95 -12.75 11.44 -9.18
N LYS A 96 -13.87 10.99 -8.62
CA LYS A 96 -14.83 11.81 -7.87
C LYS A 96 -14.53 11.84 -6.37
N ALA A 97 -13.63 11.00 -5.87
CA ALA A 97 -13.27 11.00 -4.46
C ALA A 97 -12.62 12.34 -4.05
N ARG A 98 -13.08 12.91 -2.93
CA ARG A 98 -12.55 14.16 -2.35
C ARG A 98 -12.08 13.99 -0.92
N THR A 99 -12.57 12.97 -0.25
CA THR A 99 -12.15 12.56 1.08
C THR A 99 -11.86 11.08 1.08
N VAL A 100 -10.72 10.70 1.66
CA VAL A 100 -10.31 9.31 1.83
C VAL A 100 -10.10 9.06 3.31
N ILE A 101 -10.68 7.98 3.81
CA ILE A 101 -10.39 7.44 5.14
C ILE A 101 -9.56 6.18 4.92
N ASP A 102 -8.31 6.24 5.36
CA ASP A 102 -7.36 5.14 5.30
C ASP A 102 -7.18 4.57 6.71
N ILE A 103 -7.55 3.32 6.89
CA ILE A 103 -7.45 2.60 8.16
C ILE A 103 -6.31 1.60 8.03
N GLY A 104 -5.15 1.97 8.55
CA GLY A 104 -3.96 1.14 8.56
C GLY A 104 -3.93 0.13 9.70
N GLY A 105 -2.86 -0.69 9.74
CA GLY A 105 -2.62 -1.63 10.84
C GLY A 105 -2.36 -0.94 12.18
N GLN A 106 -1.73 0.25 12.17
CA GLN A 106 -1.32 0.97 13.38
C GLN A 106 -1.77 2.43 13.43
N ASP A 107 -2.36 2.94 12.36
CA ASP A 107 -2.78 4.33 12.24
C ASP A 107 -4.10 4.48 11.49
N ILE A 108 -4.72 5.64 11.62
CA ILE A 108 -5.84 6.10 10.80
C ILE A 108 -5.46 7.44 10.18
N LYS A 109 -5.79 7.61 8.90
CA LYS A 109 -5.57 8.86 8.18
C LYS A 109 -6.85 9.29 7.47
N VAL A 110 -7.13 10.58 7.52
CA VAL A 110 -8.17 11.20 6.69
C VAL A 110 -7.50 12.17 5.75
N LEU A 111 -7.67 11.95 4.44
CA LEU A 111 -7.03 12.74 3.39
C LEU A 111 -8.09 13.59 2.70
N LYS A 112 -7.78 14.87 2.45
CA LYS A 112 -8.57 15.76 1.60
C LYS A 112 -7.90 15.92 0.25
N LEU A 113 -8.63 15.65 -0.83
CA LEU A 113 -8.12 15.70 -2.20
C LEU A 113 -8.67 16.90 -2.99
N ALA A 114 -7.83 17.45 -3.85
CA ALA A 114 -8.22 18.39 -4.90
C ALA A 114 -8.96 17.66 -6.04
N ASP A 115 -9.58 18.41 -6.94
CA ASP A 115 -10.22 17.89 -8.15
C ASP A 115 -9.27 17.12 -9.07
N SER A 116 -7.96 17.39 -8.99
CA SER A 116 -6.88 16.68 -9.70
C SER A 116 -6.36 15.44 -8.99
N GLY A 117 -6.95 15.04 -7.86
CA GLY A 117 -6.46 13.94 -7.01
C GLY A 117 -5.21 14.28 -6.21
N ARG A 118 -4.77 15.55 -6.19
CA ARG A 118 -3.63 15.99 -5.37
C ARG A 118 -4.06 16.08 -3.91
N LEU A 119 -3.22 15.59 -3.00
CA LEU A 119 -3.40 15.76 -1.56
C LEU A 119 -3.38 17.26 -1.20
N LEU A 120 -4.44 17.75 -0.55
CA LEU A 120 -4.57 19.12 -0.06
C LEU A 120 -4.22 19.22 1.43
N ASN A 121 -4.75 18.30 2.22
CA ASN A 121 -4.59 18.26 3.67
C ASN A 121 -4.80 16.84 4.18
N PHE A 122 -4.33 16.57 5.38
CA PHE A 122 -4.57 15.30 6.06
C PHE A 122 -4.62 15.48 7.58
N ILE A 123 -5.29 14.53 8.21
CA ILE A 123 -5.26 14.32 9.67
C ILE A 123 -4.87 12.88 9.89
N MET A 124 -4.00 12.61 10.86
CA MET A 124 -3.53 11.27 11.18
C MET A 124 -3.57 11.05 12.70
N ASN A 125 -4.01 9.86 13.11
CA ASN A 125 -3.83 9.34 14.45
C ASN A 125 -2.97 8.07 14.38
N ASP A 126 -1.76 8.16 14.93
CA ASP A 126 -0.76 7.08 15.01
C ASP A 126 -0.41 6.72 16.47
N LYS A 127 -1.11 7.31 17.44
CA LYS A 127 -0.82 7.15 18.87
C LYS A 127 -1.81 6.25 19.60
N CYS A 128 -2.98 6.02 19.02
CA CYS A 128 -4.03 5.21 19.64
C CYS A 128 -4.43 4.07 18.73
N ALA A 129 -4.36 2.84 19.24
CA ALA A 129 -4.77 1.64 18.48
C ALA A 129 -6.29 1.56 18.24
N ALA A 130 -7.10 2.32 18.98
CA ALA A 130 -8.54 2.35 18.77
C ALA A 130 -8.88 2.81 17.34
N GLY A 131 -9.73 2.04 16.67
CA GLY A 131 -10.11 2.30 15.28
C GLY A 131 -9.10 1.86 14.22
N THR A 132 -7.98 1.26 14.59
CA THR A 132 -6.98 0.71 13.67
C THR A 132 -7.13 -0.81 13.53
N GLY A 133 -6.44 -1.40 12.53
CA GLY A 133 -6.38 -2.86 12.38
C GLY A 133 -5.82 -3.56 13.60
N ARG A 134 -4.91 -2.92 14.34
CA ARG A 134 -4.34 -3.46 15.60
C ARG A 134 -5.41 -3.73 16.65
N PHE A 135 -6.42 -2.89 16.75
CA PHE A 135 -7.56 -3.12 17.65
C PHE A 135 -8.29 -4.41 17.27
N LEU A 136 -8.57 -4.60 15.97
CA LEU A 136 -9.25 -5.81 15.48
C LEU A 136 -8.41 -7.07 15.73
N ASP A 137 -7.10 -7.00 15.52
CA ASP A 137 -6.17 -8.11 15.80
C ASP A 137 -6.18 -8.51 17.29
N VAL A 138 -6.19 -7.51 18.19
CA VAL A 138 -6.24 -7.77 19.64
C VAL A 138 -7.59 -8.37 20.04
N MET A 139 -8.70 -7.80 19.57
CA MET A 139 -10.04 -8.31 19.89
C MET A 139 -10.26 -9.70 19.32
N SER A 140 -9.80 -9.99 18.12
CA SER A 140 -9.85 -11.33 17.52
C SER A 140 -9.22 -12.39 18.42
N ARG A 141 -8.08 -12.09 19.04
CA ARG A 141 -7.42 -12.99 19.99
C ARG A 141 -8.19 -13.14 21.29
N VAL A 142 -8.76 -12.06 21.80
CA VAL A 142 -9.52 -12.06 23.07
C VAL A 142 -10.81 -12.90 22.96
N ILE A 143 -11.49 -12.80 21.82
CA ILE A 143 -12.74 -13.53 21.58
C ILE A 143 -12.54 -14.84 20.81
N GLU A 144 -11.30 -15.19 20.47
CA GLU A 144 -10.91 -16.42 19.76
C GLU A 144 -11.63 -16.60 18.42
N ILE A 145 -11.90 -15.47 17.70
CA ILE A 145 -12.53 -15.46 16.37
C ILE A 145 -11.57 -14.79 15.39
N PRO A 146 -11.22 -15.43 14.25
CA PRO A 146 -10.40 -14.82 13.21
C PRO A 146 -10.97 -13.47 12.71
N VAL A 147 -10.10 -12.51 12.38
CA VAL A 147 -10.49 -11.15 11.97
C VAL A 147 -11.45 -11.15 10.79
N ASP A 148 -11.23 -12.03 9.82
CA ASP A 148 -12.07 -12.19 8.63
C ASP A 148 -13.46 -12.80 8.92
N GLU A 149 -13.64 -13.34 10.13
CA GLU A 149 -14.91 -13.87 10.58
C GLU A 149 -15.71 -12.93 11.50
N LEU A 150 -15.07 -11.84 12.00
CA LEU A 150 -15.73 -10.91 12.92
C LEU A 150 -17.03 -10.33 12.34
N GLY A 151 -17.03 -9.99 11.05
CA GLY A 151 -18.20 -9.43 10.37
C GLY A 151 -19.35 -10.42 10.14
N LYS A 152 -19.13 -11.71 10.39
CA LYS A 152 -20.16 -12.77 10.25
C LYS A 152 -20.92 -13.08 11.54
N LYS A 153 -20.51 -12.45 12.64
CA LYS A 153 -20.98 -12.75 14.00
C LYS A 153 -21.86 -11.63 14.61
N HIS A 154 -22.52 -10.85 13.77
CA HIS A 154 -23.46 -9.80 14.20
C HIS A 154 -24.90 -10.30 14.24
#